data_be86967aab8086c5febfb7c4f7b3c9e5
#
_entry.id   be86967aab8086c5febfb7c4f7b3c9e5
#
_cell.length_a   1.000
_cell.length_b   1.000
_cell.length_c   1.000
_cell.angle_alpha   90.00
_cell.angle_beta   90.00
_cell.angle_gamma   90.00
#
_symmetry.space_group_name_H-M   'P 1'
#
loop_
_entity.id
_entity.type
_entity.pdbx_description
1 polymer ?
#
loop_
_entity_poly.entity_id
_entity_poly.type
_entity_poly.pdbx_seq_one_letter_code
_entity_poly.pdbx_strand_id
1 'polypeptide(L)'
;MEKISLNANIREEGGKGVARTLRRNGRIPAVLYGKGKSTSISLDPSRVRKLIMLGHAESTLIDLRLEGAVDTSERIAILRDYQTDPLTGEILHVDFFEVSMDEKIKVTVPIELTGKTPAGVVEGGLLQLVLREVEIECLPVMIPDNLIADASALKIGESLHIRDISIPEGIRFVSDPDQVVLTIAAPVSQEKLQELLTVPAPGEATKEPELIKKPVKEGEKVAEKEGKA
;
A
#
# COMPACT_ATOMS: atom_id res chain seq x y z
N MET A 1 1.10 19.66 13.59
CA MET A 1 0.06 19.11 12.69
C MET A 1 -0.36 20.17 11.68
N GLU A 2 -0.03 20.03 10.44
CA GLU A 2 -0.57 20.86 9.37
C GLU A 2 -1.96 20.34 8.99
N LYS A 3 -2.99 21.19 9.17
CA LYS A 3 -4.33 20.88 8.66
C LYS A 3 -4.37 21.24 7.18
N ILE A 4 -4.61 20.25 6.36
CA ILE A 4 -4.73 20.45 4.91
C ILE A 4 -6.20 20.56 4.54
N SER A 5 -6.59 21.69 3.94
CA SER A 5 -7.96 21.89 3.45
C SER A 5 -8.10 21.43 2.00
N LEU A 6 -9.07 20.59 1.72
CA LEU A 6 -9.43 20.10 0.39
C LEU A 6 -10.87 20.49 0.04
N ASN A 7 -11.08 21.07 -1.13
CA ASN A 7 -12.42 21.30 -1.66
C ASN A 7 -12.86 20.08 -2.46
N ALA A 8 -14.05 19.58 -2.16
CA ALA A 8 -14.65 18.44 -2.81
C ALA A 8 -16.06 18.76 -3.30
N ASN A 9 -16.38 18.35 -4.52
CA ASN A 9 -17.71 18.52 -5.06
C ASN A 9 -18.50 17.22 -4.87
N ILE A 10 -19.69 17.30 -4.30
CA ILE A 10 -20.58 16.16 -4.14
C ILE A 10 -21.09 15.75 -5.52
N ARG A 11 -21.18 14.44 -5.74
CA ARG A 11 -21.76 13.83 -6.92
C ARG A 11 -22.89 12.89 -6.53
N GLU A 12 -24.01 12.99 -7.21
CA GLU A 12 -25.17 12.13 -7.03
C GLU A 12 -25.07 10.88 -7.89
N GLU A 13 -24.45 11.01 -9.07
CA GLU A 13 -24.31 9.93 -10.01
C GLU A 13 -23.06 9.10 -9.76
N GLY A 14 -23.22 7.78 -9.75
CA GLY A 14 -22.15 6.78 -9.64
C GLY A 14 -21.99 5.96 -10.93
N GLY A 15 -20.99 5.09 -10.93
CA GLY A 15 -20.77 4.10 -11.96
C GLY A 15 -19.57 4.35 -12.87
N LYS A 16 -19.25 3.31 -13.70
CA LYS A 16 -18.04 3.27 -14.53
C LYS A 16 -17.95 4.42 -15.56
N GLY A 17 -19.09 4.77 -16.17
CA GLY A 17 -19.15 5.85 -17.20
C GLY A 17 -18.80 7.20 -16.59
N VAL A 18 -19.45 7.55 -15.47
CA VAL A 18 -19.24 8.83 -14.77
C VAL A 18 -17.81 8.96 -14.27
N ALA A 19 -17.25 7.91 -13.65
CA ALA A 19 -15.87 7.90 -13.18
C ALA A 19 -14.87 8.11 -14.32
N ARG A 20 -15.10 7.51 -15.49
CA ARG A 20 -14.25 7.69 -16.69
C ARG A 20 -14.33 9.13 -17.24
N THR A 21 -15.51 9.72 -17.24
CA THR A 21 -15.72 11.11 -17.69
C THR A 21 -15.04 12.09 -16.75
N LEU A 22 -15.13 11.88 -15.43
CA LEU A 22 -14.44 12.71 -14.43
C LEU A 22 -12.93 12.72 -14.64
N ARG A 23 -12.31 11.55 -14.82
CA ARG A 23 -10.86 11.45 -15.06
C ARG A 23 -10.44 12.13 -16.35
N ARG A 24 -11.25 12.05 -17.44
CA ARG A 24 -11.01 12.79 -18.67
C ARG A 24 -11.07 14.31 -18.48
N ASN A 25 -11.91 14.77 -17.57
CA ASN A 25 -12.05 16.19 -17.22
C ASN A 25 -11.02 16.64 -16.17
N GLY A 26 -10.02 15.81 -15.88
CA GLY A 26 -8.98 16.13 -14.91
C GLY A 26 -9.47 16.15 -13.46
N ARG A 27 -10.52 15.39 -13.11
CA ARG A 27 -11.02 15.24 -11.74
C ARG A 27 -10.89 13.81 -11.26
N ILE A 28 -10.60 13.63 -9.97
CA ILE A 28 -10.50 12.31 -9.34
C ILE A 28 -11.83 11.98 -8.69
N PRO A 29 -12.44 10.82 -9.00
CA PRO A 29 -13.54 10.29 -8.22
C PRO A 29 -13.03 9.83 -6.85
N ALA A 30 -13.77 10.16 -5.80
CA ALA A 30 -13.45 9.77 -4.43
C ALA A 30 -14.73 9.43 -3.66
N VAL A 31 -14.55 8.79 -2.51
CA VAL A 31 -15.62 8.44 -1.59
C VAL A 31 -15.24 8.90 -0.18
N LEU A 32 -16.18 9.56 0.48
CA LEU A 32 -16.11 9.89 1.89
C LEU A 32 -17.08 8.97 2.63
N TYR A 33 -16.58 8.14 3.52
CA TYR A 33 -17.40 7.26 4.33
C TYR A 33 -17.08 7.43 5.83
N GLY A 34 -18.07 7.22 6.66
CA GLY A 34 -17.99 7.34 8.10
C GLY A 34 -19.37 7.55 8.70
N LYS A 35 -19.51 7.31 10.00
CA LYS A 35 -20.79 7.48 10.74
C LYS A 35 -21.99 6.82 10.06
N GLY A 36 -21.77 5.68 9.38
CA GLY A 36 -22.84 4.93 8.69
C GLY A 36 -23.34 5.57 7.38
N LYS A 37 -22.68 6.61 6.88
CA LYS A 37 -23.02 7.26 5.61
C LYS A 37 -21.85 7.18 4.63
N SER A 38 -22.17 7.09 3.34
CA SER A 38 -21.21 7.13 2.25
C SER A 38 -21.62 8.22 1.27
N THR A 39 -20.71 9.13 0.98
CA THR A 39 -20.95 10.25 0.06
C THR A 39 -19.93 10.16 -1.06
N SER A 40 -20.42 10.10 -2.30
CA SER A 40 -19.54 10.15 -3.47
C SER A 40 -19.12 11.58 -3.74
N ILE A 41 -17.82 11.81 -3.92
CA ILE A 41 -17.25 13.14 -4.14
C ILE A 41 -16.29 13.14 -5.34
N SER A 42 -15.93 14.30 -5.81
CA SER A 42 -14.88 14.49 -6.82
C SER A 42 -13.94 15.61 -6.41
N LEU A 43 -12.64 15.42 -6.66
CA LEU A 43 -11.55 16.25 -6.18
C LEU A 43 -10.63 16.71 -7.33
N ASP A 44 -9.85 17.76 -7.04
CA ASP A 44 -8.76 18.20 -7.90
C ASP A 44 -7.51 17.33 -7.65
N PRO A 45 -6.93 16.70 -8.69
CA PRO A 45 -5.75 15.86 -8.58
C PRO A 45 -4.53 16.59 -8.02
N SER A 46 -4.37 17.89 -8.29
CA SER A 46 -3.18 18.64 -7.88
C SER A 46 -3.02 18.72 -6.37
N ARG A 47 -4.14 18.90 -5.66
CA ARG A 47 -4.16 18.98 -4.19
C ARG A 47 -3.95 17.61 -3.54
N VAL A 48 -4.60 16.57 -4.09
CA VAL A 48 -4.46 15.19 -3.59
C VAL A 48 -3.04 14.68 -3.82
N ARG A 49 -2.43 15.00 -4.98
CA ARG A 49 -1.04 14.62 -5.27
C ARG A 49 -0.06 15.24 -4.26
N LYS A 50 -0.25 16.51 -3.89
CA LYS A 50 0.56 17.16 -2.86
C LYS A 50 0.47 16.43 -1.52
N LEU A 51 -0.75 16.03 -1.11
CA LEU A 51 -0.99 15.28 0.11
C LEU A 51 -0.22 13.94 0.11
N ILE A 52 -0.33 13.17 -0.98
CA ILE A 52 0.33 11.86 -1.10
C ILE A 52 1.86 12.02 -1.13
N MET A 53 2.38 13.07 -1.77
CA MET A 53 3.82 13.34 -1.83
C MET A 53 4.45 13.69 -0.47
N LEU A 54 3.67 14.07 0.53
CA LEU A 54 4.17 14.30 1.89
C LEU A 54 4.62 13.02 2.59
N GLY A 55 4.25 11.83 2.07
CA GLY A 55 4.68 10.53 2.60
C GLY A 55 3.94 10.05 3.84
N HIS A 56 3.12 10.90 4.47
CA HIS A 56 2.32 10.61 5.66
C HIS A 56 0.84 10.98 5.46
N ALA A 57 0.34 10.77 4.25
CA ALA A 57 -1.03 11.14 3.86
C ALA A 57 -2.09 10.40 4.70
N GLU A 58 -1.82 9.15 5.12
CA GLU A 58 -2.74 8.32 5.90
C GLU A 58 -2.84 8.74 7.37
N SER A 59 -1.81 9.43 7.90
CA SER A 59 -1.79 9.97 9.27
C SER A 59 -2.18 11.44 9.36
N THR A 60 -2.40 12.13 8.22
CA THR A 60 -2.71 13.55 8.19
C THR A 60 -4.21 13.80 8.27
N LEU A 61 -4.63 14.74 9.16
CA LEU A 61 -6.00 15.21 9.24
C LEU A 61 -6.31 16.20 8.11
N ILE A 62 -7.40 15.94 7.41
CA ILE A 62 -7.84 16.71 6.23
C ILE A 62 -9.18 17.35 6.52
N ASP A 63 -9.25 18.67 6.36
CA ASP A 63 -10.52 19.41 6.40
C ASP A 63 -11.16 19.38 5.01
N LEU A 64 -12.18 18.53 4.83
CA LEU A 64 -12.95 18.44 3.58
C LEU A 64 -14.07 19.47 3.57
N ARG A 65 -14.00 20.42 2.62
CA ARG A 65 -15.07 21.36 2.31
C ARG A 65 -15.91 20.82 1.18
N LEU A 66 -17.14 20.42 1.49
CA LEU A 66 -18.07 19.84 0.52
C LEU A 66 -18.86 20.96 -0.15
N GLU A 67 -18.62 21.15 -1.45
CA GLU A 67 -19.40 22.06 -2.31
C GLU A 67 -20.62 21.30 -2.88
N GLY A 68 -21.81 21.88 -2.80
CA GLY A 68 -23.05 21.27 -3.27
C GLY A 68 -23.87 20.55 -2.18
N ALA A 69 -23.43 20.54 -0.92
CA ALA A 69 -24.25 20.13 0.21
C ALA A 69 -25.18 21.25 0.65
N VAL A 70 -26.36 20.91 1.16
CA VAL A 70 -27.29 21.86 1.79
C VAL A 70 -26.68 22.49 3.05
N ASP A 71 -25.77 21.75 3.69
CA ASP A 71 -24.93 22.23 4.79
C ASP A 71 -23.47 22.24 4.31
N THR A 72 -22.90 23.42 4.19
CA THR A 72 -21.45 23.60 3.97
C THR A 72 -20.72 23.26 5.26
N SER A 73 -20.75 21.98 5.64
CA SER A 73 -20.09 21.52 6.85
C SER A 73 -18.66 21.09 6.52
N GLU A 74 -17.71 21.72 7.16
CA GLU A 74 -16.34 21.23 7.20
C GLU A 74 -16.35 19.86 7.88
N ARG A 75 -15.90 18.84 7.18
CA ARG A 75 -15.79 17.46 7.71
C ARG A 75 -14.34 17.10 7.83
N ILE A 76 -13.98 16.60 9.00
CA ILE A 76 -12.64 16.11 9.25
C ILE A 76 -12.57 14.67 8.79
N ALA A 77 -11.61 14.39 7.94
CA ALA A 77 -11.37 13.07 7.38
C ALA A 77 -9.87 12.74 7.34
N ILE A 78 -9.57 11.47 7.24
CA ILE A 78 -8.22 10.97 6.92
C ILE A 78 -8.26 10.28 5.57
N LEU A 79 -7.13 10.23 4.88
CA LEU A 79 -6.96 9.43 3.67
C LEU A 79 -6.81 7.97 4.11
N ARG A 80 -7.70 7.09 3.65
CA ARG A 80 -7.64 5.66 4.02
C ARG A 80 -6.94 4.82 2.97
N ASP A 81 -7.22 5.10 1.69
CA ASP A 81 -6.63 4.38 0.58
C ASP A 81 -6.61 5.25 -0.67
N TYR A 82 -5.70 4.96 -1.60
CA TYR A 82 -5.66 5.59 -2.89
C TYR A 82 -5.16 4.62 -3.96
N GLN A 83 -5.70 4.75 -5.15
CA GLN A 83 -5.33 3.95 -6.31
C GLN A 83 -4.63 4.83 -7.34
N THR A 84 -3.49 4.37 -7.82
CA THR A 84 -2.73 5.02 -8.89
C THR A 84 -2.60 4.11 -10.11
N ASP A 85 -2.50 4.72 -11.27
CA ASP A 85 -2.15 4.00 -12.49
C ASP A 85 -0.64 3.66 -12.47
N PRO A 86 -0.26 2.39 -12.57
CA PRO A 86 1.14 1.99 -12.47
C PRO A 86 2.03 2.49 -13.64
N LEU A 87 1.42 2.86 -14.77
CA LEU A 87 2.15 3.34 -15.94
C LEU A 87 2.29 4.86 -15.96
N THR A 88 1.20 5.58 -15.66
CA THR A 88 1.17 7.05 -15.75
C THR A 88 1.42 7.73 -14.40
N GLY A 89 1.27 6.99 -13.29
CA GLY A 89 1.32 7.54 -11.94
C GLY A 89 0.14 8.46 -11.60
N GLU A 90 -0.90 8.47 -12.44
CA GLU A 90 -2.11 9.26 -12.18
C GLU A 90 -2.97 8.62 -11.10
N ILE A 91 -3.55 9.47 -10.23
CA ILE A 91 -4.44 9.01 -9.16
C ILE A 91 -5.80 8.66 -9.78
N LEU A 92 -6.23 7.42 -9.60
CA LEU A 92 -7.48 6.88 -10.16
C LEU A 92 -8.65 7.01 -9.20
N HIS A 93 -8.43 6.78 -7.91
CA HIS A 93 -9.44 6.83 -6.86
C HIS A 93 -8.82 7.21 -5.52
N VAL A 94 -9.64 7.78 -4.65
CA VAL A 94 -9.21 8.14 -3.29
C VAL A 94 -10.35 7.87 -2.32
N ASP A 95 -10.03 7.24 -1.22
CA ASP A 95 -10.96 6.89 -0.15
C ASP A 95 -10.66 7.71 1.09
N PHE A 96 -11.67 8.43 1.57
CA PHE A 96 -11.59 9.22 2.78
C PHE A 96 -12.48 8.61 3.85
N PHE A 97 -11.95 8.55 5.06
CA PHE A 97 -12.68 8.14 6.23
C PHE A 97 -12.98 9.36 7.13
N GLU A 98 -14.28 9.66 7.34
CA GLU A 98 -14.71 10.72 8.24
C GLU A 98 -14.47 10.29 9.68
N VAL A 99 -13.74 11.11 10.43
CA VAL A 99 -13.35 10.83 11.81
C VAL A 99 -14.07 11.75 12.77
N SER A 100 -14.38 11.21 13.96
CA SER A 100 -14.85 11.97 15.12
C SER A 100 -13.67 12.19 16.06
N MET A 101 -13.55 13.37 16.64
CA MET A 101 -12.43 13.70 17.54
C MET A 101 -12.43 12.88 18.84
N ASP A 102 -13.58 12.30 19.20
CA ASP A 102 -13.79 11.56 20.44
C ASP A 102 -13.58 10.05 20.31
N GLU A 103 -13.45 9.54 19.08
CA GLU A 103 -13.32 8.11 18.81
C GLU A 103 -11.88 7.74 18.45
N LYS A 104 -11.41 6.61 19.01
CA LYS A 104 -10.11 6.04 18.62
C LYS A 104 -10.18 5.49 17.21
N ILE A 105 -9.18 5.77 16.44
CA ILE A 105 -9.05 5.30 15.07
C ILE A 105 -7.75 4.53 14.88
N LYS A 106 -7.76 3.62 13.91
CA LYS A 106 -6.57 2.90 13.46
C LYS A 106 -6.02 3.59 12.24
N VAL A 107 -4.78 4.00 12.33
CA VAL A 107 -4.05 4.70 11.25
C VAL A 107 -2.70 4.05 11.03
N THR A 108 -2.23 4.12 9.80
CA THR A 108 -0.90 3.66 9.42
C THR A 108 0.05 4.85 9.48
N VAL A 109 1.15 4.71 10.21
CA VAL A 109 2.14 5.78 10.37
C VAL A 109 3.50 5.29 9.89
N PRO A 110 4.20 6.09 9.06
CA PRO A 110 5.52 5.74 8.57
C PRO A 110 6.55 5.79 9.68
N ILE A 111 7.58 4.92 9.55
CA ILE A 111 8.73 4.87 10.45
C ILE A 111 9.86 5.66 9.81
N GLU A 112 10.38 6.65 10.54
CA GLU A 112 11.55 7.41 10.16
C GLU A 112 12.75 6.97 11.00
N LEU A 113 13.83 6.62 10.30
CA LEU A 113 15.08 6.25 10.95
C LEU A 113 15.84 7.51 11.33
N THR A 114 16.12 7.65 12.60
CA THR A 114 16.88 8.77 13.13
C THR A 114 18.20 8.26 13.75
N GLY A 115 19.21 9.12 13.77
CA GLY A 115 20.48 8.81 14.39
C GLY A 115 21.65 8.78 13.42
N LYS A 116 22.80 8.33 13.95
CA LYS A 116 24.03 8.15 13.16
C LYS A 116 23.93 6.84 12.38
N THR A 117 24.75 6.73 11.34
CA THR A 117 24.91 5.47 10.62
C THR A 117 25.13 4.32 11.61
N PRO A 118 24.31 3.25 11.58
CA PRO A 118 24.43 2.13 12.51
C PRO A 118 25.85 1.53 12.52
N ALA A 119 26.32 1.11 13.70
CA ALA A 119 27.65 0.52 13.84
C ALA A 119 27.86 -0.67 12.89
N GLY A 120 26.86 -1.51 12.73
CA GLY A 120 26.91 -2.64 11.81
C GLY A 120 27.02 -2.26 10.34
N VAL A 121 26.49 -1.11 9.92
CA VAL A 121 26.66 -0.60 8.53
C VAL A 121 28.10 -0.10 8.32
N VAL A 122 28.70 0.55 9.34
CA VAL A 122 30.11 0.98 9.29
C VAL A 122 31.03 -0.23 9.15
N GLU A 123 30.68 -1.37 9.76
CA GLU A 123 31.40 -2.65 9.67
C GLU A 123 31.15 -3.40 8.35
N GLY A 124 30.36 -2.81 7.43
CA GLY A 124 30.08 -3.38 6.12
C GLY A 124 28.74 -4.15 6.03
N GLY A 125 27.92 -4.14 7.08
CA GLY A 125 26.58 -4.73 7.05
C GLY A 125 25.61 -3.97 6.15
N LEU A 126 24.58 -4.67 5.66
CA LEU A 126 23.52 -4.11 4.84
C LEU A 126 22.28 -3.84 5.70
N LEU A 127 21.85 -2.59 5.80
CA LEU A 127 20.63 -2.20 6.47
C LEU A 127 19.43 -2.57 5.60
N GLN A 128 18.53 -3.39 6.15
CA GLN A 128 17.29 -3.79 5.50
C GLN A 128 16.10 -3.31 6.33
N LEU A 129 15.31 -2.42 5.78
CA LEU A 129 14.04 -1.99 6.36
C LEU A 129 12.96 -2.97 5.91
N VAL A 130 12.45 -3.76 6.87
CA VAL A 130 11.42 -4.78 6.65
C VAL A 130 10.03 -4.15 6.68
N LEU A 131 9.78 -3.31 7.70
CA LEU A 131 8.55 -2.55 7.86
C LEU A 131 8.83 -1.06 7.70
N ARG A 132 8.12 -0.43 6.79
CA ARG A 132 8.18 1.01 6.57
C ARG A 132 7.11 1.78 7.33
N GLU A 133 6.04 1.08 7.68
CA GLU A 133 4.83 1.65 8.26
C GLU A 133 4.31 0.72 9.35
N VAL A 134 3.68 1.28 10.38
CA VAL A 134 3.09 0.52 11.49
C VAL A 134 1.67 1.02 11.74
N GLU A 135 0.75 0.09 11.99
CA GLU A 135 -0.63 0.39 12.35
C GLU A 135 -0.72 0.69 13.85
N ILE A 136 -1.24 1.88 14.16
CA ILE A 136 -1.44 2.35 15.52
C ILE A 136 -2.91 2.69 15.77
N GLU A 137 -3.35 2.58 17.02
CA GLU A 137 -4.66 3.03 17.50
C GLU A 137 -4.47 4.24 18.42
N CYS A 138 -5.05 5.38 18.02
CA CYS A 138 -4.96 6.62 18.79
C CYS A 138 -6.17 7.52 18.55
N LEU A 139 -6.28 8.61 19.33
CA LEU A 139 -7.23 9.68 19.04
C LEU A 139 -6.71 10.54 17.88
N PRO A 140 -7.60 11.10 17.03
CA PRO A 140 -7.20 11.92 15.88
C PRO A 140 -6.27 13.09 16.25
N VAL A 141 -6.43 13.65 17.43
CA VAL A 141 -5.60 14.77 17.95
C VAL A 141 -4.17 14.33 18.26
N MET A 142 -3.95 13.03 18.52
CA MET A 142 -2.67 12.48 18.96
C MET A 142 -1.92 11.72 17.86
N ILE A 143 -2.36 11.79 16.61
CA ILE A 143 -1.70 11.12 15.50
C ILE A 143 -0.33 11.76 15.29
N PRO A 144 0.80 11.01 15.37
CA PRO A 144 2.12 11.54 15.03
C PRO A 144 2.30 11.55 13.52
N ASP A 145 3.07 12.49 13.00
CA ASP A 145 3.38 12.54 11.57
C ASP A 145 4.28 11.35 11.15
N ASN A 146 5.22 10.96 12.04
CA ASN A 146 6.14 9.81 11.87
C ASN A 146 6.50 9.20 13.23
N LEU A 147 6.90 7.93 13.21
CA LEU A 147 7.46 7.22 14.37
C LEU A 147 8.98 7.19 14.24
N ILE A 148 9.68 7.61 15.28
CA ILE A 148 11.13 7.70 15.29
C ILE A 148 11.72 6.38 15.79
N ALA A 149 12.56 5.75 14.95
CA ALA A 149 13.33 4.56 15.29
C ALA A 149 14.83 4.87 15.29
N ASP A 150 15.50 4.68 16.42
CA ASP A 150 16.96 4.88 16.54
C ASP A 150 17.69 3.56 16.23
N ALA A 151 18.42 3.55 15.14
CA ALA A 151 19.20 2.40 14.68
C ALA A 151 20.69 2.51 15.03
N SER A 152 21.14 3.59 15.69
CA SER A 152 22.56 3.92 15.87
C SER A 152 23.38 2.85 16.58
N ALA A 153 22.77 2.11 17.51
CA ALA A 153 23.45 1.12 18.34
C ALA A 153 23.50 -0.29 17.72
N LEU A 154 22.80 -0.53 16.61
CA LEU A 154 22.65 -1.86 16.03
C LEU A 154 23.92 -2.36 15.37
N LYS A 155 24.25 -3.65 15.63
CA LYS A 155 25.36 -4.40 15.05
C LYS A 155 24.90 -5.33 13.95
N ILE A 156 25.85 -5.93 13.23
CA ILE A 156 25.58 -6.94 12.21
C ILE A 156 24.86 -8.13 12.85
N GLY A 157 23.71 -8.52 12.27
CA GLY A 157 22.87 -9.62 12.73
C GLY A 157 21.84 -9.22 13.80
N GLU A 158 21.84 -7.97 14.27
CA GLU A 158 20.83 -7.47 15.19
C GLU A 158 19.60 -6.92 14.43
N SER A 159 18.45 -6.96 15.10
CA SER A 159 17.17 -6.49 14.57
C SER A 159 16.50 -5.56 15.56
N LEU A 160 15.81 -4.54 15.05
CA LEU A 160 14.95 -3.66 15.82
C LEU A 160 13.51 -4.14 15.69
N HIS A 161 12.79 -4.21 16.79
CA HIS A 161 11.40 -4.63 16.84
C HIS A 161 10.47 -3.43 17.12
N ILE A 162 9.17 -3.61 16.88
CA ILE A 162 8.17 -2.57 17.13
C ILE A 162 8.19 -2.11 18.60
N ARG A 163 8.42 -3.02 19.57
CA ARG A 163 8.51 -2.71 21.00
C ARG A 163 9.66 -1.74 21.37
N ASP A 164 10.69 -1.66 20.54
CA ASP A 164 11.88 -0.85 20.77
C ASP A 164 11.71 0.59 20.25
N ILE A 165 10.59 0.87 19.58
CA ILE A 165 10.25 2.20 19.06
C ILE A 165 9.65 3.05 20.19
N SER A 166 10.14 4.27 20.32
CA SER A 166 9.59 5.24 21.27
C SER A 166 8.21 5.71 20.84
N ILE A 167 7.21 5.47 21.70
CA ILE A 167 5.82 5.87 21.47
C ILE A 167 5.47 7.05 22.36
N PRO A 168 4.79 8.10 21.81
CA PRO A 168 4.15 9.13 22.64
C PRO A 168 3.03 8.56 23.48
N GLU A 169 2.70 9.24 24.58
CA GLU A 169 1.57 8.85 25.45
C GLU A 169 0.24 8.89 24.68
N GLY A 170 -0.62 7.88 24.94
CA GLY A 170 -1.95 7.80 24.32
C GLY A 170 -2.05 7.03 23.02
N ILE A 171 -0.97 6.47 22.54
CA ILE A 171 -0.90 5.63 21.33
C ILE A 171 -0.74 4.17 21.71
N ARG A 172 -1.40 3.27 20.98
CA ARG A 172 -1.27 1.82 21.12
C ARG A 172 -0.92 1.20 19.78
N PHE A 173 0.08 0.32 19.74
CA PHE A 173 0.32 -0.52 18.57
C PHE A 173 -0.79 -1.55 18.41
N VAL A 174 -1.26 -1.71 17.17
CA VAL A 174 -2.19 -2.79 16.76
C VAL A 174 -1.39 -3.97 16.25
N SER A 175 -0.25 -3.72 15.62
CA SER A 175 0.69 -4.71 15.12
C SER A 175 1.37 -5.48 16.25
N ASP A 176 1.86 -6.69 15.95
CA ASP A 176 2.58 -7.53 16.89
C ASP A 176 3.88 -6.83 17.38
N PRO A 177 4.09 -6.67 18.69
CA PRO A 177 5.27 -6.00 19.24
C PRO A 177 6.59 -6.70 18.91
N ASP A 178 6.57 -8.02 18.64
CA ASP A 178 7.76 -8.80 18.29
C ASP A 178 8.11 -8.75 16.79
N GLN A 179 7.32 -8.06 15.97
CA GLN A 179 7.58 -7.90 14.56
C GLN A 179 8.84 -7.07 14.32
N VAL A 180 9.69 -7.55 13.40
CA VAL A 180 10.95 -6.88 13.04
C VAL A 180 10.67 -5.69 12.13
N VAL A 181 11.18 -4.53 12.52
CA VAL A 181 11.09 -3.29 11.76
C VAL A 181 12.29 -3.16 10.83
N LEU A 182 13.46 -3.40 11.36
CA LEU A 182 14.70 -3.24 10.62
C LEU A 182 15.71 -4.31 11.09
N THR A 183 16.59 -4.75 10.18
CA THR A 183 17.68 -5.67 10.50
C THR A 183 18.96 -5.25 9.76
N ILE A 184 20.11 -5.56 10.33
CA ILE A 184 21.40 -5.40 9.69
C ILE A 184 21.91 -6.76 9.26
N ALA A 185 21.82 -7.07 7.97
CA ALA A 185 22.31 -8.30 7.40
C ALA A 185 23.84 -8.25 7.24
N ALA A 186 24.49 -9.40 7.43
CA ALA A 186 25.92 -9.53 7.14
C ALA A 186 26.18 -9.32 5.63
N PRO A 187 27.32 -8.71 5.25
CA PRO A 187 27.67 -8.56 3.85
C PRO A 187 27.81 -9.94 3.20
N VAL A 188 27.22 -10.10 2.02
CA VAL A 188 27.43 -11.32 1.23
C VAL A 188 28.85 -11.25 0.67
N SER A 189 29.73 -12.16 1.12
CA SER A 189 31.09 -12.25 0.58
C SER A 189 31.04 -12.57 -0.92
N GLN A 190 31.99 -11.97 -1.68
CA GLN A 190 32.09 -12.20 -3.12
C GLN A 190 32.25 -13.69 -3.48
N GLU A 191 32.83 -14.48 -2.55
CA GLU A 191 32.94 -15.94 -2.68
C GLU A 191 31.57 -16.65 -2.70
N LYS A 192 30.65 -16.28 -1.82
CA LYS A 192 29.28 -16.79 -1.82
C LYS A 192 28.46 -16.40 -3.03
N LEU A 193 28.70 -15.19 -3.57
CA LEU A 193 28.09 -14.73 -4.81
C LEU A 193 28.62 -15.55 -6.01
N GLN A 194 29.92 -15.88 -6.04
CA GLN A 194 30.48 -16.72 -7.06
C GLN A 194 30.02 -18.18 -6.94
N GLU A 195 29.87 -18.72 -5.75
CA GLU A 195 29.30 -20.03 -5.51
C GLU A 195 27.83 -20.14 -5.98
N LEU A 196 27.03 -19.12 -5.70
CA LEU A 196 25.63 -19.04 -6.18
C LEU A 196 25.53 -18.91 -7.71
N LEU A 197 26.51 -18.27 -8.35
CA LEU A 197 26.59 -18.13 -9.82
C LEU A 197 27.21 -19.37 -10.49
N THR A 198 27.96 -20.18 -9.73
CA THR A 198 28.60 -21.41 -10.24
C THR A 198 27.81 -22.68 -9.93
N VAL A 199 26.64 -22.58 -9.29
CA VAL A 199 25.71 -23.74 -9.22
C VAL A 199 25.27 -24.01 -10.67
N PRO A 200 25.74 -25.10 -11.32
CA PRO A 200 25.26 -25.45 -12.65
C PRO A 200 23.75 -25.67 -12.51
N ALA A 201 23.01 -25.06 -13.42
CA ALA A 201 21.58 -25.33 -13.55
C ALA A 201 21.36 -26.86 -13.45
N PRO A 202 20.39 -27.32 -12.65
CA PRO A 202 20.14 -28.75 -12.51
C PRO A 202 19.94 -29.32 -13.91
N GLY A 203 20.86 -30.24 -14.26
CA GLY A 203 21.12 -30.76 -15.59
C GLY A 203 19.84 -31.04 -16.36
N GLU A 204 19.85 -30.62 -17.58
CA GLU A 204 19.10 -31.25 -18.67
C GLU A 204 19.30 -32.76 -18.63
N ALA A 205 18.50 -33.44 -17.86
CA ALA A 205 18.23 -34.84 -18.12
C ALA A 205 17.22 -34.86 -19.25
N THR A 206 17.76 -34.82 -20.44
CA THR A 206 17.11 -35.22 -21.68
C THR A 206 16.50 -36.60 -21.49
N LYS A 207 15.26 -36.67 -21.08
CA LYS A 207 14.41 -37.81 -21.33
C LYS A 207 13.41 -37.39 -22.40
N GLU A 208 13.74 -37.72 -23.64
CA GLU A 208 12.78 -37.80 -24.72
C GLU A 208 11.56 -38.57 -24.26
N PRO A 209 10.36 -38.04 -24.40
CA PRO A 209 9.16 -38.85 -24.24
C PRO A 209 9.04 -39.77 -25.45
N GLU A 210 9.22 -41.06 -25.23
CA GLU A 210 8.89 -42.13 -26.18
C GLU A 210 7.46 -41.93 -26.71
N LEU A 211 7.37 -41.74 -28.03
CA LEU A 211 6.15 -41.79 -28.79
C LEU A 211 5.55 -43.20 -28.69
N ILE A 212 4.59 -43.38 -27.81
CA ILE A 212 3.73 -44.56 -27.81
C ILE A 212 2.84 -44.50 -29.07
N LYS A 213 3.26 -45.21 -30.12
CA LYS A 213 2.43 -45.53 -31.25
C LYS A 213 1.27 -46.41 -30.77
N LYS A 214 0.06 -45.86 -30.76
CA LYS A 214 -1.17 -46.64 -30.71
C LYS A 214 -1.45 -47.22 -32.09
N PRO A 215 -1.78 -48.54 -32.18
CA PRO A 215 -2.09 -49.18 -33.46
C PRO A 215 -3.46 -48.72 -33.99
N VAL A 216 -3.42 -48.46 -35.28
CA VAL A 216 -4.61 -48.26 -36.11
C VAL A 216 -5.41 -49.55 -36.13
N LYS A 217 -6.67 -49.51 -35.77
CA LYS A 217 -7.68 -50.49 -36.15
C LYS A 217 -8.62 -49.85 -37.15
N GLU A 218 -8.50 -50.41 -38.33
CA GLU A 218 -9.35 -50.33 -39.50
C GLU A 218 -10.74 -50.94 -39.24
N GLY A 219 -11.72 -50.44 -39.91
CA GLY A 219 -13.05 -51.07 -40.08
C GLY A 219 -14.17 -50.17 -39.57
N GLU A 220 -15.02 -49.74 -40.30
CA GLU A 220 -15.90 -50.07 -41.37
C GLU A 220 -17.09 -49.10 -41.32
N LYS A 221 -17.28 -48.39 -42.40
CA LYS A 221 -18.52 -48.25 -43.21
C LYS A 221 -19.87 -47.90 -42.55
N VAL A 222 -20.45 -46.97 -43.20
CA VAL A 222 -21.79 -46.93 -43.84
C VAL A 222 -22.88 -46.02 -43.21
N ALA A 223 -23.33 -45.16 -44.07
CA ALA A 223 -24.71 -44.66 -44.34
C ALA A 223 -25.19 -43.51 -43.50
N GLU A 224 -25.31 -42.34 -44.13
CA GLU A 224 -26.47 -41.90 -44.92
C GLU A 224 -27.73 -41.58 -44.09
N LYS A 225 -28.10 -40.35 -44.11
CA LYS A 225 -29.41 -39.73 -44.45
C LYS A 225 -29.65 -38.47 -43.64
N GLU A 226 -29.65 -37.37 -44.33
CA GLU A 226 -30.83 -36.58 -44.71
C GLU A 226 -31.83 -36.21 -43.63
N GLY A 227 -32.10 -34.91 -43.56
CA GLY A 227 -33.44 -34.44 -43.29
C GLY A 227 -33.55 -33.27 -42.39
N LYS A 228 -33.58 -32.09 -42.97
CA LYS A 228 -34.64 -31.09 -42.88
C LYS A 228 -35.37 -30.96 -41.55
N ALA A 229 -35.27 -29.81 -40.91
CA ALA A 229 -36.28 -28.77 -40.83
C ALA A 229 -35.70 -27.60 -40.03
#